data_5c7c13c2fe3ee7e09b18e8c5a6998498
#
_entry.id   5c7c13c2fe3ee7e09b18e8c5a6998498
#
_cell.length_a   1.000
_cell.length_b   1.000
_cell.length_c   1.000
_cell.angle_alpha   90.00
_cell.angle_beta   90.00
_cell.angle_gamma   90.00
#
_symmetry.space_group_name_H-M   'P 1'
#
loop_
_entity.id
_entity.type
_entity.pdbx_description
1 polymer ?
#
loop_
_entity_poly.entity_id
_entity_poly.type
_entity_poly.pdbx_seq_one_letter_code
_entity_poly.pdbx_strand_id
1 'polypeptide(L)'
;MSAQPNTHNQPTAIGHYIDGRMQAGAGDSAPSYNPATGAVIGAVALASAQEVDQAIKAAEAAFPAWSQTPPLKRARVMFRFKQLIERDMDKLAATITREHGKVFSDAQGELVRGLEVVEYACGIPELLKGDYTEQIANGIDAWTMRQALGVCAGITPFNFPAMVPMWMFPMAIACGNTFVLKPSERDPTTSLMLAELLTEAGLPDGVFNVVQGDKTAVDALLDHPKVKAVSFVGSTPIAEYIYARGTASGKRVQALGGAKNHMIVMPDADMDKTVDALMGAGFGAAGERCMAISVVVAVGEETADTLVAQLVPKVRALRVGEGMDNASEMGPVITSQHREKIVGYIDDGMASGAELVVDGRDHRVAGFEQGFFLGGTLFDRVTPAMRIYKEEIFGPVLCVVRVPDFATALKLIDEHEFGNGTAIFTRDGHVAREFAHRVQVGMIGINVPIPVPMAFHSFGGWKKSLMGDHHAHGPESVRFYTRQKAVTQRWLSGGAGGGGAQFAMPTH
;
A
#
# COMPACT_ATOMS: atom_id res chain seq x y z
N MET A 1 51.42 0.79 14.02
CA MET A 1 50.69 0.39 12.83
C MET A 1 49.54 1.36 12.68
N SER A 2 49.65 2.32 11.76
CA SER A 2 48.66 3.34 11.47
C SER A 2 47.46 2.68 10.76
N ALA A 3 46.29 2.75 11.36
CA ALA A 3 45.04 2.35 10.72
C ALA A 3 44.81 3.23 9.46
N GLN A 4 44.78 2.63 8.29
CA GLN A 4 44.37 3.34 7.09
C GLN A 4 42.89 3.75 7.24
N PRO A 5 42.50 4.97 6.80
CA PRO A 5 41.11 5.37 6.82
C PRO A 5 40.32 4.50 5.82
N ASN A 6 39.21 3.96 6.29
CA ASN A 6 38.29 3.11 5.57
C ASN A 6 37.68 3.90 4.38
N THR A 7 38.11 3.61 3.15
CA THR A 7 37.74 4.32 1.91
C THR A 7 36.38 3.87 1.33
N HIS A 8 35.47 3.32 2.12
CA HIS A 8 34.16 2.82 1.69
C HIS A 8 32.98 3.59 2.29
N ASN A 9 32.89 4.90 2.07
CA ASN A 9 31.71 5.64 2.54
C ASN A 9 31.25 6.74 1.57
N GLN A 10 31.32 6.49 0.25
CA GLN A 10 30.55 7.33 -0.65
C GLN A 10 29.14 6.71 -0.82
N PRO A 11 28.07 7.53 -0.73
CA PRO A 11 26.70 7.06 -0.97
C PRO A 11 26.60 6.41 -2.34
N THR A 12 25.90 5.26 -2.41
CA THR A 12 25.66 4.57 -3.68
C THR A 12 24.75 5.43 -4.56
N ALA A 13 25.13 5.71 -5.80
CA ALA A 13 24.27 6.39 -6.75
C ALA A 13 23.10 5.45 -7.15
N ILE A 14 21.86 5.91 -6.96
CA ILE A 14 20.63 5.16 -7.24
C ILE A 14 19.90 5.88 -8.37
N GLY A 15 19.92 5.28 -9.56
CA GLY A 15 19.32 5.83 -10.76
C GLY A 15 17.94 5.25 -11.08
N HIS A 16 17.59 5.23 -12.34
CA HIS A 16 16.34 4.73 -12.89
C HIS A 16 16.51 3.35 -13.51
N TYR A 17 15.40 2.64 -13.74
CA TYR A 17 15.37 1.43 -14.56
C TYR A 17 14.41 1.67 -15.72
N ILE A 18 14.97 1.89 -16.92
CA ILE A 18 14.18 2.26 -18.10
C ILE A 18 14.61 1.39 -19.28
N ASP A 19 13.62 0.83 -19.97
CA ASP A 19 13.84 0.03 -21.17
C ASP A 19 14.82 -1.15 -20.92
N GLY A 20 14.55 -1.91 -19.85
CA GLY A 20 15.29 -3.12 -19.48
C GLY A 20 16.68 -2.90 -18.87
N ARG A 21 17.06 -1.67 -18.51
CA ARG A 21 18.42 -1.36 -18.03
C ARG A 21 18.46 -0.25 -16.97
N MET A 22 19.47 -0.34 -16.11
CA MET A 22 19.80 0.74 -15.19
C MET A 22 20.33 1.96 -15.95
N GLN A 23 19.87 3.15 -15.55
CA GLN A 23 20.30 4.44 -16.09
C GLN A 23 20.63 5.39 -14.94
N ALA A 24 21.75 6.10 -15.03
CA ALA A 24 22.04 7.17 -14.10
C ALA A 24 21.07 8.33 -14.30
N GLY A 25 20.69 9.01 -13.21
CA GLY A 25 19.94 10.26 -13.31
C GLY A 25 20.82 11.39 -13.84
N ALA A 26 20.23 12.31 -14.60
CA ALA A 26 20.93 13.45 -15.20
C ALA A 26 20.85 14.72 -14.35
N GLY A 27 20.00 14.77 -13.30
CA GLY A 27 19.71 15.95 -12.50
C GLY A 27 20.16 15.87 -11.05
N ASP A 28 19.37 16.52 -10.19
CA ASP A 28 19.57 16.55 -8.74
C ASP A 28 19.40 15.16 -8.11
N SER A 29 19.89 15.01 -6.89
CA SER A 29 19.70 13.81 -6.07
C SER A 29 19.28 14.15 -4.65
N ALA A 30 18.54 13.21 -4.02
CA ALA A 30 18.17 13.26 -2.62
C ALA A 30 18.91 12.16 -1.83
N PRO A 31 19.25 12.38 -0.56
CA PRO A 31 19.87 11.36 0.27
C PRO A 31 18.86 10.28 0.68
N SER A 32 19.28 9.01 0.60
CA SER A 32 18.65 7.88 1.27
C SER A 32 19.47 7.53 2.52
N TYR A 33 18.80 7.20 3.61
CA TYR A 33 19.43 6.95 4.90
C TYR A 33 19.29 5.49 5.32
N ASN A 34 20.22 5.03 6.14
CA ASN A 34 19.95 3.91 7.04
C ASN A 34 19.37 4.48 8.34
N PRO A 35 18.07 4.26 8.61
CA PRO A 35 17.41 4.87 9.78
C PRO A 35 17.99 4.41 11.14
N ALA A 36 18.57 3.21 11.18
CA ALA A 36 19.19 2.69 12.42
C ALA A 36 20.47 3.44 12.79
N THR A 37 21.25 3.87 11.79
CA THR A 37 22.54 4.56 12.02
C THR A 37 22.47 6.06 11.79
N GLY A 38 21.42 6.57 11.12
CA GLY A 38 21.33 7.95 10.64
C GLY A 38 22.27 8.28 9.47
N ALA A 39 23.06 7.31 8.99
CA ALA A 39 24.02 7.51 7.91
C ALA A 39 23.35 7.60 6.55
N VAL A 40 23.87 8.47 5.67
CA VAL A 40 23.50 8.49 4.24
C VAL A 40 24.10 7.29 3.56
N ILE A 41 23.27 6.46 2.93
CA ILE A 41 23.70 5.23 2.24
C ILE A 41 23.48 5.30 0.72
N GLY A 42 22.67 6.23 0.23
CA GLY A 42 22.36 6.40 -1.17
C GLY A 42 22.18 7.85 -1.58
N ALA A 43 22.45 8.13 -2.86
CA ALA A 43 22.12 9.37 -3.56
C ALA A 43 21.11 9.01 -4.66
N VAL A 44 19.83 9.31 -4.40
CA VAL A 44 18.71 8.92 -5.26
C VAL A 44 18.47 9.99 -6.31
N ALA A 45 18.50 9.63 -7.58
CA ALA A 45 18.23 10.55 -8.68
C ALA A 45 16.80 11.14 -8.57
N LEU A 46 16.66 12.43 -8.85
CA LEU A 46 15.37 13.08 -8.96
C LEU A 46 15.07 13.31 -10.44
N ALA A 47 14.19 12.49 -11.01
CA ALA A 47 13.90 12.53 -12.44
C ALA A 47 13.31 13.89 -12.86
N SER A 48 13.86 14.45 -13.91
CA SER A 48 13.27 15.54 -14.68
C SER A 48 12.02 15.06 -15.45
N ALA A 49 11.19 16.00 -15.90
CA ALA A 49 10.04 15.68 -16.76
C ALA A 49 10.48 14.96 -18.06
N GLN A 50 11.70 15.24 -18.57
CA GLN A 50 12.24 14.58 -19.74
C GLN A 50 12.60 13.11 -19.49
N GLU A 51 13.15 12.77 -18.33
CA GLU A 51 13.47 11.37 -17.96
C GLU A 51 12.17 10.56 -17.73
N VAL A 52 11.15 11.18 -17.14
CA VAL A 52 9.82 10.58 -17.04
C VAL A 52 9.20 10.34 -18.42
N ASP A 53 9.31 11.29 -19.34
CA ASP A 53 8.86 11.16 -20.73
C ASP A 53 9.58 10.00 -21.45
N GLN A 54 10.89 9.81 -21.23
CA GLN A 54 11.65 8.68 -21.78
C GLN A 54 11.10 7.33 -21.28
N ALA A 55 10.82 7.20 -19.99
CA ALA A 55 10.23 5.99 -19.43
C ALA A 55 8.82 5.70 -19.99
N ILE A 56 8.00 6.75 -20.15
CA ILE A 56 6.67 6.62 -20.74
C ILE A 56 6.75 6.24 -22.23
N LYS A 57 7.71 6.79 -22.98
CA LYS A 57 7.94 6.42 -24.39
C LYS A 57 8.40 4.97 -24.54
N ALA A 58 9.29 4.49 -23.67
CA ALA A 58 9.65 3.07 -23.64
C ALA A 58 8.46 2.18 -23.37
N ALA A 59 7.62 2.55 -22.38
CA ALA A 59 6.39 1.85 -22.06
C ALA A 59 5.37 1.88 -23.22
N GLU A 60 5.22 3.01 -23.91
CA GLU A 60 4.33 3.16 -25.07
C GLU A 60 4.80 2.27 -26.24
N ALA A 61 6.10 2.23 -26.50
CA ALA A 61 6.68 1.42 -27.57
C ALA A 61 6.52 -0.09 -27.32
N ALA A 62 6.64 -0.55 -26.08
CA ALA A 62 6.45 -1.95 -25.70
C ALA A 62 4.97 -2.40 -25.68
N PHE A 63 4.03 -1.47 -25.51
CA PHE A 63 2.61 -1.79 -25.28
C PHE A 63 1.96 -2.60 -26.42
N PRO A 64 2.09 -2.27 -27.72
CA PRO A 64 1.41 -3.01 -28.78
C PRO A 64 1.73 -4.49 -28.80
N ALA A 65 3.00 -4.87 -28.66
CA ALA A 65 3.44 -6.26 -28.66
C ALA A 65 3.00 -6.98 -27.36
N TRP A 66 3.17 -6.32 -26.19
CA TRP A 66 2.80 -6.91 -24.92
C TRP A 66 1.29 -7.12 -24.77
N SER A 67 0.46 -6.16 -25.18
CA SER A 67 -1.00 -6.25 -25.11
C SER A 67 -1.59 -7.38 -25.97
N GLN A 68 -0.90 -7.75 -27.03
CA GLN A 68 -1.27 -8.87 -27.91
C GLN A 68 -0.67 -10.21 -27.46
N THR A 69 0.23 -10.22 -26.50
CA THR A 69 0.79 -11.45 -25.93
C THR A 69 -0.32 -12.24 -25.23
N PRO A 70 -0.53 -13.53 -25.56
CA PRO A 70 -1.58 -14.34 -24.96
C PRO A 70 -1.53 -14.33 -23.43
N PRO A 71 -2.69 -14.28 -22.72
CA PRO A 71 -2.72 -14.22 -21.26
C PRO A 71 -1.91 -15.33 -20.59
N LEU A 72 -1.92 -16.56 -21.12
CA LEU A 72 -1.11 -17.65 -20.59
C LEU A 72 0.41 -17.38 -20.68
N LYS A 73 0.87 -16.71 -21.73
CA LYS A 73 2.30 -16.34 -21.84
C LYS A 73 2.66 -15.27 -20.82
N ARG A 74 1.78 -14.29 -20.59
CA ARG A 74 1.96 -13.26 -19.54
C ARG A 74 1.97 -13.89 -18.15
N ALA A 75 1.05 -14.83 -17.89
CA ALA A 75 1.03 -15.58 -16.63
C ALA A 75 2.34 -16.33 -16.35
N ARG A 76 2.98 -16.92 -17.40
CA ARG A 76 4.25 -17.62 -17.25
C ARG A 76 5.41 -16.70 -16.82
N VAL A 77 5.38 -15.44 -17.20
CA VAL A 77 6.33 -14.44 -16.68
C VAL A 77 6.08 -14.23 -15.19
N MET A 78 4.81 -14.09 -14.75
CA MET A 78 4.47 -13.93 -13.33
C MET A 78 4.87 -15.17 -12.50
N PHE A 79 4.69 -16.39 -13.01
CA PHE A 79 5.15 -17.61 -12.34
C PHE A 79 6.68 -17.61 -12.12
N ARG A 80 7.46 -17.23 -13.14
CA ARG A 80 8.92 -17.12 -13.00
C ARG A 80 9.32 -16.00 -12.05
N PHE A 81 8.67 -14.86 -12.13
CA PHE A 81 8.89 -13.73 -11.23
C PHE A 81 8.66 -14.11 -9.77
N LYS A 82 7.56 -14.86 -9.50
CA LYS A 82 7.30 -15.43 -8.17
C LYS A 82 8.49 -16.25 -7.66
N GLN A 83 8.96 -17.20 -8.47
CA GLN A 83 10.09 -18.06 -8.10
C GLN A 83 11.37 -17.27 -7.84
N LEU A 84 11.62 -16.20 -8.59
CA LEU A 84 12.79 -15.34 -8.41
C LEU A 84 12.71 -14.50 -7.13
N ILE A 85 11.52 -13.99 -6.78
CA ILE A 85 11.31 -13.32 -5.48
C ILE A 85 11.56 -14.32 -4.33
N GLU A 86 11.03 -15.54 -4.42
CA GLU A 86 11.25 -16.58 -3.41
C GLU A 86 12.74 -16.94 -3.27
N ARG A 87 13.47 -17.03 -4.38
CA ARG A 87 14.94 -17.25 -4.40
C ARG A 87 15.68 -16.14 -3.67
N ASP A 88 15.32 -14.89 -3.92
CA ASP A 88 16.05 -13.70 -3.44
C ASP A 88 15.39 -13.05 -2.22
N MET A 89 14.48 -13.77 -1.53
CA MET A 89 13.66 -13.27 -0.41
C MET A 89 14.50 -12.57 0.66
N ASP A 90 15.55 -13.22 1.14
CA ASP A 90 16.40 -12.69 2.22
C ASP A 90 17.21 -11.46 1.77
N LYS A 91 17.66 -11.44 0.51
CA LYS A 91 18.38 -10.29 -0.06
C LYS A 91 17.46 -9.07 -0.18
N LEU A 92 16.23 -9.27 -0.63
CA LEU A 92 15.21 -8.23 -0.71
C LEU A 92 14.84 -7.72 0.69
N ALA A 93 14.59 -8.62 1.64
CA ALA A 93 14.26 -8.28 3.02
C ALA A 93 15.39 -7.49 3.71
N ALA A 94 16.64 -7.90 3.54
CA ALA A 94 17.80 -7.19 4.09
C ALA A 94 17.92 -5.76 3.51
N THR A 95 17.62 -5.59 2.22
CA THR A 95 17.60 -4.26 1.57
C THR A 95 16.51 -3.38 2.17
N ILE A 96 15.30 -3.93 2.35
CA ILE A 96 14.18 -3.22 2.98
C ILE A 96 14.56 -2.81 4.41
N THR A 97 15.07 -3.73 5.22
CA THR A 97 15.49 -3.44 6.60
C THR A 97 16.53 -2.34 6.65
N ARG A 98 17.51 -2.36 5.74
CA ARG A 98 18.58 -1.36 5.69
C ARG A 98 18.09 0.05 5.31
N GLU A 99 17.13 0.15 4.38
CA GLU A 99 16.64 1.45 3.87
C GLU A 99 15.44 1.98 4.65
N HIS A 100 14.57 1.09 5.16
CA HIS A 100 13.38 1.46 5.92
C HIS A 100 13.62 1.45 7.43
N GLY A 101 14.41 0.52 7.95
CA GLY A 101 14.65 0.33 9.39
C GLY A 101 13.77 -0.73 10.06
N LYS A 102 12.69 -1.20 9.44
CA LYS A 102 11.84 -2.27 10.03
C LYS A 102 12.63 -3.55 10.29
N VAL A 103 12.20 -4.33 11.26
CA VAL A 103 12.84 -5.61 11.58
C VAL A 103 12.79 -6.59 10.40
N PHE A 104 13.81 -7.43 10.28
CA PHE A 104 13.99 -8.34 9.13
C PHE A 104 12.79 -9.26 8.89
N SER A 105 12.21 -9.80 9.96
CA SER A 105 11.01 -10.65 9.87
C SER A 105 9.78 -9.90 9.32
N ASP A 106 9.64 -8.61 9.62
CA ASP A 106 8.57 -7.77 9.07
C ASP A 106 8.81 -7.47 7.58
N ALA A 107 10.08 -7.27 7.18
CA ALA A 107 10.44 -7.13 5.78
C ALA A 107 10.18 -8.41 4.96
N GLN A 108 10.46 -9.60 5.54
CA GLN A 108 10.05 -10.87 4.92
C GLN A 108 8.53 -11.00 4.82
N GLY A 109 7.79 -10.63 5.88
CA GLY A 109 6.33 -10.63 5.90
C GLY A 109 5.72 -9.72 4.82
N GLU A 110 6.29 -8.55 4.61
CA GLU A 110 5.91 -7.64 3.54
C GLU A 110 6.06 -8.29 2.15
N LEU A 111 7.20 -8.93 1.89
CA LEU A 111 7.47 -9.63 0.63
C LEU A 111 6.47 -10.76 0.39
N VAL A 112 6.15 -11.56 1.41
CA VAL A 112 5.15 -12.64 1.34
C VAL A 112 3.78 -12.06 0.94
N ARG A 113 3.36 -10.95 1.55
CA ARG A 113 2.08 -10.30 1.22
C ARG A 113 2.04 -9.71 -0.19
N GLY A 114 3.16 -9.16 -0.67
CA GLY A 114 3.29 -8.73 -2.06
C GLY A 114 3.27 -9.89 -3.04
N LEU A 115 3.92 -11.01 -2.67
CA LEU A 115 4.00 -12.23 -3.47
C LEU A 115 2.62 -12.85 -3.71
N GLU A 116 1.70 -12.79 -2.73
CA GLU A 116 0.32 -13.25 -2.90
C GLU A 116 -0.40 -12.55 -4.07
N VAL A 117 -0.11 -11.28 -4.33
CA VAL A 117 -0.68 -10.55 -5.47
C VAL A 117 -0.05 -11.02 -6.78
N VAL A 118 1.25 -11.32 -6.79
CA VAL A 118 1.91 -11.95 -7.95
C VAL A 118 1.29 -13.32 -8.25
N GLU A 119 1.00 -14.12 -7.22
CA GLU A 119 0.29 -15.40 -7.35
C GLU A 119 -1.11 -15.22 -7.94
N TYR A 120 -1.85 -14.22 -7.48
CA TYR A 120 -3.16 -13.89 -8.05
C TYR A 120 -3.05 -13.49 -9.51
N ALA A 121 -2.01 -12.74 -9.89
CA ALA A 121 -1.73 -12.37 -11.29
C ALA A 121 -1.40 -13.57 -12.18
N CYS A 122 -0.87 -14.67 -11.63
CA CYS A 122 -0.68 -15.94 -12.35
C CYS A 122 -2.01 -16.53 -12.85
N GLY A 123 -3.13 -16.23 -12.21
CA GLY A 123 -4.47 -16.62 -12.59
C GLY A 123 -5.10 -15.78 -13.71
N ILE A 124 -4.36 -14.84 -14.31
CA ILE A 124 -4.90 -13.88 -15.28
C ILE A 124 -5.66 -14.48 -16.48
N PRO A 125 -5.35 -15.69 -16.99
CA PRO A 125 -6.15 -16.28 -18.08
C PRO A 125 -7.62 -16.49 -17.70
N GLU A 126 -7.88 -16.84 -16.43
CA GLU A 126 -9.24 -17.00 -15.90
C GLU A 126 -9.89 -15.66 -15.59
N LEU A 127 -9.12 -14.74 -15.00
CA LEU A 127 -9.60 -13.44 -14.54
C LEU A 127 -10.00 -12.48 -15.69
N LEU A 128 -9.49 -12.71 -16.90
CA LEU A 128 -9.82 -11.91 -18.10
C LEU A 128 -11.00 -12.44 -18.90
N LYS A 129 -11.60 -13.58 -18.50
CA LYS A 129 -12.80 -14.11 -19.20
C LYS A 129 -13.92 -13.09 -19.18
N GLY A 130 -14.64 -13.01 -20.30
CA GLY A 130 -15.86 -12.23 -20.44
C GLY A 130 -17.09 -13.13 -20.44
N ASP A 131 -18.25 -12.50 -20.40
CA ASP A 131 -19.53 -13.18 -20.47
C ASP A 131 -19.91 -13.43 -21.93
N TYR A 132 -20.62 -14.54 -22.19
CA TYR A 132 -21.24 -14.85 -23.48
C TYR A 132 -22.71 -15.21 -23.27
N THR A 133 -23.59 -14.64 -24.06
CA THR A 133 -25.02 -14.95 -24.10
C THR A 133 -25.43 -15.26 -25.52
N GLU A 134 -25.80 -16.52 -25.75
CA GLU A 134 -26.35 -16.97 -26.99
C GLU A 134 -27.79 -16.45 -27.14
N GLN A 135 -28.14 -16.03 -28.37
CA GLN A 135 -29.51 -15.68 -28.74
C GLN A 135 -30.18 -14.62 -27.82
N ILE A 136 -29.51 -13.49 -27.61
CA ILE A 136 -30.15 -12.34 -26.91
C ILE A 136 -31.35 -11.80 -27.71
N ALA A 137 -31.40 -12.09 -29.01
CA ALA A 137 -32.53 -11.92 -29.92
C ALA A 137 -32.39 -12.93 -31.07
N ASN A 138 -33.40 -13.06 -31.95
CA ASN A 138 -33.38 -14.03 -33.05
C ASN A 138 -32.13 -13.89 -33.95
N GLY A 139 -31.20 -14.84 -33.83
CA GLY A 139 -29.94 -14.88 -34.56
C GLY A 139 -28.91 -13.82 -34.13
N ILE A 140 -29.02 -13.31 -32.92
CA ILE A 140 -28.09 -12.32 -32.35
C ILE A 140 -27.50 -12.88 -31.07
N ASP A 141 -26.16 -12.93 -31.00
CA ASP A 141 -25.39 -13.26 -29.81
C ASP A 141 -24.74 -12.00 -29.22
N ALA A 142 -24.48 -12.00 -27.94
CA ALA A 142 -23.70 -10.95 -27.28
C ALA A 142 -22.58 -11.52 -26.37
N TRP A 143 -21.47 -10.86 -26.37
CA TRP A 143 -20.34 -11.22 -25.51
C TRP A 143 -19.52 -10.02 -25.11
N THR A 144 -18.75 -10.19 -24.03
CA THR A 144 -17.87 -9.15 -23.52
C THR A 144 -16.41 -9.58 -23.59
N MET A 145 -15.52 -8.62 -23.75
CA MET A 145 -14.08 -8.82 -23.61
C MET A 145 -13.45 -7.69 -22.80
N ARG A 146 -12.37 -8.00 -22.08
CA ARG A 146 -11.56 -7.02 -21.39
C ARG A 146 -10.27 -6.78 -22.14
N GLN A 147 -9.92 -5.51 -22.32
CA GLN A 147 -8.69 -5.09 -23.00
C GLN A 147 -7.89 -4.15 -22.12
N ALA A 148 -6.55 -4.23 -22.24
CA ALA A 148 -5.63 -3.36 -21.57
C ALA A 148 -5.87 -1.87 -21.88
N LEU A 149 -5.52 -0.98 -20.96
CA LEU A 149 -5.70 0.46 -21.09
C LEU A 149 -4.58 1.11 -21.92
N GLY A 150 -3.34 0.67 -21.73
CA GLY A 150 -2.13 1.26 -22.28
C GLY A 150 -1.02 1.39 -21.24
N VAL A 151 -0.35 2.54 -21.20
CA VAL A 151 0.63 2.85 -20.16
C VAL A 151 -0.10 3.17 -18.85
N CYS A 152 0.23 2.46 -17.79
CA CYS A 152 -0.24 2.73 -16.43
C CYS A 152 0.91 3.23 -15.57
N ALA A 153 0.62 3.97 -14.52
CA ALA A 153 1.62 4.44 -13.57
C ALA A 153 1.25 4.07 -12.14
N GLY A 154 2.28 3.87 -11.31
CA GLY A 154 2.16 3.66 -9.87
C GLY A 154 3.04 4.65 -9.12
N ILE A 155 2.51 5.20 -8.02
CA ILE A 155 3.25 6.09 -7.13
C ILE A 155 3.08 5.54 -5.72
N THR A 156 4.19 5.13 -5.08
CA THR A 156 4.15 4.33 -3.85
C THR A 156 4.90 4.98 -2.70
N PRO A 157 4.44 4.75 -1.44
CA PRO A 157 5.04 5.30 -0.23
C PRO A 157 6.24 4.46 0.23
N PHE A 158 6.92 4.94 1.27
CA PHE A 158 8.10 4.31 1.83
C PHE A 158 7.81 3.08 2.71
N ASN A 159 6.65 3.03 3.36
CA ASN A 159 6.42 2.08 4.46
C ASN A 159 6.33 0.61 4.05
N PHE A 160 6.11 0.35 2.75
CA PHE A 160 6.14 -0.98 2.15
C PHE A 160 6.72 -0.91 0.73
N PRO A 161 8.07 -0.80 0.60
CA PRO A 161 8.73 -0.55 -0.69
C PRO A 161 8.66 -1.72 -1.67
N ALA A 162 8.27 -2.91 -1.22
CA ALA A 162 8.00 -4.07 -2.06
C ALA A 162 6.51 -4.36 -2.20
N MET A 163 5.79 -4.47 -1.08
CA MET A 163 4.39 -4.91 -1.06
C MET A 163 3.48 -3.97 -1.85
N VAL A 164 3.55 -2.68 -1.61
CA VAL A 164 2.65 -1.71 -2.25
C VAL A 164 2.90 -1.61 -3.77
N PRO A 165 4.14 -1.53 -4.29
CA PRO A 165 4.38 -1.68 -5.72
C PRO A 165 3.81 -2.98 -6.30
N MET A 166 3.96 -4.11 -5.59
CA MET A 166 3.43 -5.41 -6.02
C MET A 166 1.90 -5.50 -5.96
N TRP A 167 1.20 -4.59 -5.30
CA TRP A 167 -0.26 -4.48 -5.45
C TRP A 167 -0.68 -3.96 -6.83
N MET A 168 0.21 -3.23 -7.50
CA MET A 168 -0.10 -2.45 -8.70
C MET A 168 0.42 -3.12 -9.97
N PHE A 169 1.77 -3.17 -10.15
CA PHE A 169 2.36 -3.54 -11.42
C PHE A 169 2.11 -4.99 -11.86
N PRO A 170 2.07 -6.03 -10.98
CA PRO A 170 1.85 -7.39 -11.45
C PRO A 170 0.49 -7.55 -12.12
N MET A 171 -0.55 -6.98 -11.53
CA MET A 171 -1.89 -7.03 -12.08
C MET A 171 -2.01 -6.20 -13.36
N ALA A 172 -1.44 -5.00 -13.40
CA ALA A 172 -1.41 -4.17 -14.61
C ALA A 172 -0.73 -4.89 -15.78
N ILE A 173 0.46 -5.46 -15.55
CA ILE A 173 1.26 -6.19 -16.54
C ILE A 173 0.54 -7.47 -16.99
N ALA A 174 0.00 -8.26 -16.07
CA ALA A 174 -0.76 -9.46 -16.38
C ALA A 174 -2.02 -9.15 -17.21
N CYS A 175 -2.68 -8.01 -16.97
CA CYS A 175 -3.79 -7.52 -17.80
C CYS A 175 -3.35 -7.09 -19.22
N GLY A 176 -2.05 -6.97 -19.49
CA GLY A 176 -1.49 -6.59 -20.79
C GLY A 176 -1.13 -5.12 -20.93
N ASN A 177 -1.08 -4.37 -19.82
CA ASN A 177 -0.58 -2.99 -19.80
C ASN A 177 0.95 -2.95 -19.69
N THR A 178 1.53 -1.82 -20.00
CA THR A 178 2.88 -1.43 -19.60
C THR A 178 2.81 -0.53 -18.38
N PHE A 179 3.90 -0.45 -17.61
CA PHE A 179 3.86 0.19 -16.30
C PHE A 179 5.09 1.04 -16.04
N VAL A 180 4.88 2.24 -15.47
CA VAL A 180 5.91 3.13 -14.96
C VAL A 180 5.70 3.30 -13.46
N LEU A 181 6.65 2.84 -12.65
CA LEU A 181 6.62 2.96 -11.20
C LEU A 181 7.49 4.13 -10.75
N LYS A 182 6.93 5.00 -9.90
CA LYS A 182 7.67 5.99 -9.11
C LYS A 182 7.61 5.53 -7.65
N PRO A 183 8.64 4.83 -7.13
CA PRO A 183 8.70 4.44 -5.72
C PRO A 183 9.04 5.63 -4.83
N SER A 184 9.04 5.42 -3.50
CA SER A 184 9.55 6.40 -2.56
C SER A 184 11.05 6.64 -2.78
N GLU A 185 11.47 7.90 -2.71
CA GLU A 185 12.87 8.31 -2.76
C GLU A 185 13.65 7.96 -1.47
N ARG A 186 12.96 7.48 -0.43
CA ARG A 186 13.57 7.16 0.87
C ARG A 186 14.17 5.76 0.90
N ASP A 187 13.54 4.81 0.20
CA ASP A 187 13.89 3.38 0.15
C ASP A 187 13.71 2.80 -1.26
N PRO A 188 14.41 3.34 -2.27
CA PRO A 188 14.15 3.09 -3.68
C PRO A 188 14.69 1.76 -4.20
N THR A 189 15.70 1.16 -3.55
CA THR A 189 16.51 0.08 -4.13
C THR A 189 15.69 -1.19 -4.36
N THR A 190 14.77 -1.52 -3.46
CA THR A 190 13.93 -2.73 -3.61
C THR A 190 13.13 -2.72 -4.91
N SER A 191 12.59 -1.57 -5.34
CA SER A 191 11.85 -1.46 -6.61
C SER A 191 12.73 -1.69 -7.83
N LEU A 192 14.01 -1.30 -7.79
CA LEU A 192 14.98 -1.59 -8.85
C LEU A 192 15.32 -3.08 -8.90
N MET A 193 15.53 -3.72 -7.75
CA MET A 193 15.75 -5.16 -7.67
C MET A 193 14.55 -5.95 -8.24
N LEU A 194 13.31 -5.54 -7.95
CA LEU A 194 12.12 -6.15 -8.52
C LEU A 194 12.08 -5.98 -10.06
N ALA A 195 12.54 -4.85 -10.59
CA ALA A 195 12.62 -4.63 -12.03
C ALA A 195 13.64 -5.57 -12.70
N GLU A 196 14.82 -5.76 -12.10
CA GLU A 196 15.82 -6.72 -12.57
C GLU A 196 15.27 -8.16 -12.56
N LEU A 197 14.56 -8.56 -11.49
CA LEU A 197 13.93 -9.88 -11.40
C LEU A 197 12.82 -10.08 -12.45
N LEU A 198 12.06 -9.04 -12.80
CA LEU A 198 11.08 -9.10 -13.89
C LEU A 198 11.75 -9.34 -15.23
N THR A 199 12.88 -8.68 -15.51
CA THR A 199 13.67 -8.91 -16.73
C THR A 199 14.24 -10.33 -16.75
N GLU A 200 14.78 -10.83 -15.64
CA GLU A 200 15.23 -12.23 -15.50
C GLU A 200 14.08 -13.22 -15.70
N ALA A 201 12.86 -12.88 -15.28
CA ALA A 201 11.65 -13.66 -15.51
C ALA A 201 11.23 -13.70 -17.00
N GLY A 202 11.86 -12.90 -17.85
CA GLY A 202 11.59 -12.79 -19.27
C GLY A 202 10.50 -11.80 -19.63
N LEU A 203 10.27 -10.77 -18.82
CA LEU A 203 9.45 -9.63 -19.19
C LEU A 203 10.20 -8.84 -20.28
N PRO A 204 9.57 -8.49 -21.41
CA PRO A 204 10.22 -7.67 -22.44
C PRO A 204 10.59 -6.29 -21.95
N ASP A 205 11.69 -5.74 -22.49
CA ASP A 205 12.17 -4.39 -22.19
C ASP A 205 11.04 -3.35 -22.43
N GLY A 206 11.03 -2.30 -21.63
CA GLY A 206 10.01 -1.25 -21.70
C GLY A 206 8.65 -1.60 -21.08
N VAL A 207 8.31 -2.88 -20.85
CA VAL A 207 6.99 -3.24 -20.24
C VAL A 207 6.92 -2.77 -18.80
N PHE A 208 8.00 -2.83 -18.05
CA PHE A 208 8.11 -2.28 -16.70
C PHE A 208 9.29 -1.30 -16.60
N ASN A 209 9.03 -0.11 -16.05
CA ASN A 209 10.03 0.94 -15.88
C ASN A 209 9.94 1.50 -14.46
N VAL A 210 11.06 1.91 -13.89
CA VAL A 210 11.14 2.57 -12.57
C VAL A 210 11.83 3.92 -12.74
N VAL A 211 11.15 4.99 -12.36
CA VAL A 211 11.70 6.34 -12.32
C VAL A 211 11.74 6.82 -10.87
N GLN A 212 12.92 7.15 -10.38
CA GLN A 212 13.09 7.81 -9.09
C GLN A 212 12.69 9.27 -9.22
N GLY A 213 12.27 9.90 -8.14
CA GLY A 213 11.94 11.32 -8.20
C GLY A 213 11.01 11.80 -7.10
N ASP A 214 10.80 13.09 -7.12
CA ASP A 214 9.94 13.84 -6.20
C ASP A 214 8.61 14.27 -6.88
N LYS A 215 8.07 15.39 -6.45
CA LYS A 215 6.86 16.00 -7.00
C LYS A 215 6.95 16.26 -8.52
N THR A 216 8.13 16.61 -9.03
CA THR A 216 8.34 16.88 -10.46
C THR A 216 8.04 15.64 -11.30
N ALA A 217 8.54 14.48 -10.88
CA ALA A 217 8.25 13.21 -11.54
C ALA A 217 6.77 12.81 -11.41
N VAL A 218 6.16 13.05 -10.25
CA VAL A 218 4.71 12.81 -10.03
C VAL A 218 3.88 13.64 -10.99
N ASP A 219 4.12 14.94 -11.05
CA ASP A 219 3.39 15.87 -11.93
C ASP A 219 3.53 15.48 -13.41
N ALA A 220 4.73 15.10 -13.83
CA ALA A 220 4.98 14.64 -15.20
C ALA A 220 4.15 13.39 -15.55
N LEU A 221 4.03 12.41 -14.62
CA LEU A 221 3.18 11.23 -14.81
C LEU A 221 1.70 11.61 -14.89
N LEU A 222 1.25 12.52 -14.03
CA LEU A 222 -0.16 12.94 -13.95
C LEU A 222 -0.61 13.74 -15.19
N ASP A 223 0.27 14.53 -15.77
CA ASP A 223 -0.05 15.38 -16.92
C ASP A 223 0.14 14.67 -18.26
N HIS A 224 0.99 13.64 -18.33
CA HIS A 224 1.39 13.03 -19.60
C HIS A 224 0.20 12.33 -20.30
N PRO A 225 -0.15 12.67 -21.57
CA PRO A 225 -1.36 12.21 -22.24
C PRO A 225 -1.38 10.69 -22.56
N LYS A 226 -0.20 10.06 -22.56
CA LYS A 226 -0.09 8.61 -22.83
C LYS A 226 -0.34 7.75 -21.61
N VAL A 227 -0.19 8.27 -20.39
CA VAL A 227 -0.57 7.57 -19.15
C VAL A 227 -2.10 7.50 -19.05
N LYS A 228 -2.66 6.29 -18.93
CA LYS A 228 -4.11 6.04 -18.95
C LYS A 228 -4.71 5.78 -17.57
N ALA A 229 -3.91 5.25 -16.65
CA ALA A 229 -4.32 4.99 -15.28
C ALA A 229 -3.18 5.29 -14.31
N VAL A 230 -3.53 5.78 -13.13
CA VAL A 230 -2.60 6.04 -12.02
C VAL A 230 -3.13 5.38 -10.77
N SER A 231 -2.29 4.57 -10.13
CA SER A 231 -2.54 4.01 -8.80
C SER A 231 -1.58 4.67 -7.80
N PHE A 232 -2.11 5.11 -6.67
CA PHE A 232 -1.37 5.83 -5.65
C PHE A 232 -1.68 5.29 -4.26
N VAL A 233 -0.67 5.24 -3.40
CA VAL A 233 -0.81 5.07 -1.96
C VAL A 233 0.05 6.11 -1.25
N GLY A 234 -0.51 6.82 -0.26
CA GLY A 234 0.22 7.80 0.54
C GLY A 234 -0.70 8.63 1.44
N SER A 235 -0.23 9.82 1.85
CA SER A 235 -1.02 10.70 2.71
C SER A 235 -2.25 11.29 2.01
N THR A 236 -3.31 11.56 2.77
CA THR A 236 -4.58 12.07 2.22
C THR A 236 -4.45 13.36 1.40
N PRO A 237 -3.70 14.39 1.82
CA PRO A 237 -3.55 15.60 0.99
C PRO A 237 -2.92 15.32 -0.38
N ILE A 238 -1.99 14.35 -0.43
CA ILE A 238 -1.37 13.95 -1.70
C ILE A 238 -2.32 13.07 -2.52
N ALA A 239 -3.09 12.19 -1.89
CA ALA A 239 -4.12 11.40 -2.56
C ALA A 239 -5.18 12.30 -3.24
N GLU A 240 -5.66 13.33 -2.53
CA GLU A 240 -6.59 14.34 -3.05
C GLU A 240 -5.98 15.08 -4.26
N TYR A 241 -4.71 15.52 -4.13
CA TYR A 241 -3.99 16.19 -5.21
C TYR A 241 -3.85 15.32 -6.46
N ILE A 242 -3.41 14.07 -6.28
CA ILE A 242 -3.21 13.12 -7.38
C ILE A 242 -4.55 12.78 -8.06
N TYR A 243 -5.58 12.55 -7.26
CA TYR A 243 -6.91 12.27 -7.78
C TYR A 243 -7.45 13.42 -8.62
N ALA A 244 -7.43 14.63 -8.07
CA ALA A 244 -7.92 15.83 -8.76
C ALA A 244 -7.15 16.09 -10.06
N ARG A 245 -5.81 16.06 -10.03
CA ARG A 245 -4.98 16.36 -11.21
C ARG A 245 -5.05 15.24 -12.26
N GLY A 246 -5.00 13.99 -11.84
CA GLY A 246 -5.07 12.84 -12.74
C GLY A 246 -6.41 12.74 -13.46
N THR A 247 -7.53 12.94 -12.75
CA THR A 247 -8.88 12.90 -13.35
C THR A 247 -9.12 14.11 -14.26
N ALA A 248 -8.62 15.30 -13.91
CA ALA A 248 -8.66 16.47 -14.79
C ALA A 248 -7.91 16.23 -16.11
N SER A 249 -6.89 15.39 -16.10
CA SER A 249 -6.15 14.94 -17.29
C SER A 249 -6.79 13.72 -18.00
N GLY A 250 -8.01 13.36 -17.64
CA GLY A 250 -8.77 12.25 -18.24
C GLY A 250 -8.25 10.84 -17.91
N LYS A 251 -7.46 10.69 -16.85
CA LYS A 251 -6.93 9.39 -16.41
C LYS A 251 -7.91 8.70 -15.48
N ARG A 252 -7.84 7.37 -15.46
CA ARG A 252 -8.40 6.58 -14.39
C ARG A 252 -7.47 6.68 -13.18
N VAL A 253 -8.00 7.04 -12.01
CA VAL A 253 -7.20 7.21 -10.80
C VAL A 253 -7.79 6.41 -9.66
N GLN A 254 -6.92 5.72 -8.93
CA GLN A 254 -7.19 5.05 -7.67
C GLN A 254 -6.15 5.59 -6.68
N ALA A 255 -6.58 6.39 -5.71
CA ALA A 255 -5.68 7.02 -4.77
C ALA A 255 -6.07 6.66 -3.32
N LEU A 256 -5.26 5.78 -2.71
CA LEU A 256 -5.42 5.35 -1.33
C LEU A 256 -4.75 6.39 -0.42
N GLY A 257 -5.57 6.98 0.45
CA GLY A 257 -5.16 8.03 1.39
C GLY A 257 -4.76 7.49 2.76
N GLY A 258 -4.72 8.39 3.74
CA GLY A 258 -4.39 8.10 5.13
C GLY A 258 -5.45 7.31 5.88
N ALA A 259 -5.13 6.98 7.12
CA ALA A 259 -5.97 6.17 7.98
C ALA A 259 -5.89 6.63 9.45
N LYS A 260 -6.94 6.31 10.21
CA LYS A 260 -6.95 6.35 11.67
C LYS A 260 -7.71 5.12 12.14
N ASN A 261 -7.02 3.98 12.20
CA ASN A 261 -7.70 2.72 12.44
C ASN A 261 -8.00 2.55 13.93
N HIS A 262 -9.25 2.20 14.21
CA HIS A 262 -9.78 2.00 15.54
C HIS A 262 -9.95 0.51 15.82
N MET A 263 -9.70 0.09 17.05
CA MET A 263 -10.02 -1.25 17.55
C MET A 263 -10.93 -1.15 18.76
N ILE A 264 -12.15 -1.66 18.64
CA ILE A 264 -13.08 -1.75 19.77
C ILE A 264 -12.69 -2.95 20.63
N VAL A 265 -12.62 -2.74 21.93
CA VAL A 265 -12.45 -3.80 22.94
C VAL A 265 -13.73 -3.86 23.79
N MET A 266 -14.47 -4.96 23.63
CA MET A 266 -15.69 -5.21 24.40
C MET A 266 -15.36 -5.82 25.78
N PRO A 267 -16.24 -5.66 26.79
CA PRO A 267 -16.00 -6.21 28.13
C PRO A 267 -15.81 -7.73 28.19
N ASP A 268 -16.37 -8.46 27.22
CA ASP A 268 -16.27 -9.92 27.09
C ASP A 268 -15.06 -10.39 26.27
N ALA A 269 -14.21 -9.46 25.78
CA ALA A 269 -13.03 -9.80 25.00
C ALA A 269 -12.02 -10.65 25.80
N ASP A 270 -11.28 -11.50 25.09
CA ASP A 270 -10.12 -12.19 25.65
C ASP A 270 -8.98 -11.18 25.84
N MET A 271 -8.84 -10.62 27.04
CA MET A 271 -7.96 -9.48 27.29
C MET A 271 -6.49 -9.79 26.98
N ASP A 272 -6.01 -10.99 27.34
CA ASP A 272 -4.61 -11.37 27.10
C ASP A 272 -4.30 -11.40 25.61
N LYS A 273 -5.16 -12.06 24.81
CA LYS A 273 -5.01 -12.08 23.34
C LYS A 273 -5.21 -10.72 22.70
N THR A 274 -6.10 -9.90 23.26
CA THR A 274 -6.36 -8.54 22.79
C THR A 274 -5.11 -7.67 22.96
N VAL A 275 -4.48 -7.73 24.13
CA VAL A 275 -3.25 -6.97 24.42
C VAL A 275 -2.09 -7.43 23.53
N ASP A 276 -1.89 -8.75 23.33
CA ASP A 276 -0.87 -9.27 22.43
C ASP A 276 -1.09 -8.82 20.98
N ALA A 277 -2.34 -8.86 20.52
CA ALA A 277 -2.72 -8.39 19.20
C ALA A 277 -2.45 -6.88 19.03
N LEU A 278 -2.73 -6.08 20.04
CA LEU A 278 -2.47 -4.63 20.04
C LEU A 278 -0.98 -4.30 20.00
N MET A 279 -0.12 -5.04 20.70
CA MET A 279 1.32 -4.81 20.64
C MET A 279 1.85 -4.92 19.20
N GLY A 280 1.51 -5.98 18.49
CA GLY A 280 1.89 -6.14 17.08
C GLY A 280 1.23 -5.13 16.13
N ALA A 281 -0.04 -4.81 16.37
CA ALA A 281 -0.82 -3.92 15.49
C ALA A 281 -0.50 -2.44 15.69
N GLY A 282 -0.15 -2.04 16.90
CA GLY A 282 0.15 -0.62 17.22
C GLY A 282 1.62 -0.25 17.02
N PHE A 283 2.53 -1.19 17.29
CA PHE A 283 3.98 -0.90 17.33
C PHE A 283 4.80 -1.58 16.23
N GLY A 284 4.26 -2.57 15.52
CA GLY A 284 4.94 -3.21 14.39
C GLY A 284 5.37 -2.18 13.34
N ALA A 285 6.59 -2.30 12.79
CA ALA A 285 7.22 -1.32 11.90
C ALA A 285 7.19 0.12 12.47
N ALA A 286 7.41 0.28 13.76
CA ALA A 286 7.33 1.57 14.47
C ALA A 286 5.99 2.33 14.25
N GLY A 287 4.88 1.61 14.03
CA GLY A 287 3.58 2.19 13.74
C GLY A 287 3.43 2.79 12.33
N GLU A 288 4.43 2.65 11.46
CA GLU A 288 4.45 3.18 10.08
C GLU A 288 3.70 2.25 9.10
N ARG A 289 2.52 1.78 9.48
CA ARG A 289 1.66 0.95 8.64
C ARG A 289 0.31 1.63 8.41
N CYS A 290 -0.17 1.61 7.18
CA CYS A 290 -1.51 2.14 6.83
C CYS A 290 -2.65 1.43 7.57
N MET A 291 -2.42 0.19 8.02
CA MET A 291 -3.38 -0.61 8.78
C MET A 291 -3.04 -0.72 10.27
N ALA A 292 -2.02 -0.01 10.77
CA ALA A 292 -1.71 0.01 12.19
C ALA A 292 -2.92 0.48 13.01
N ILE A 293 -3.18 -0.19 14.13
CA ILE A 293 -4.16 0.29 15.10
C ILE A 293 -3.51 1.45 15.87
N SER A 294 -4.08 2.63 15.71
CA SER A 294 -3.60 3.85 16.39
C SER A 294 -4.55 4.34 17.49
N VAL A 295 -5.79 3.84 17.51
CA VAL A 295 -6.79 4.13 18.52
C VAL A 295 -7.44 2.83 19.02
N VAL A 296 -7.44 2.64 20.33
CA VAL A 296 -8.21 1.59 21.00
C VAL A 296 -9.42 2.24 21.65
N VAL A 297 -10.61 1.72 21.37
CA VAL A 297 -11.87 2.15 21.96
C VAL A 297 -12.33 1.10 22.97
N ALA A 298 -12.06 1.34 24.24
CA ALA A 298 -12.44 0.44 25.32
C ALA A 298 -13.87 0.73 25.79
N VAL A 299 -14.72 -0.28 25.77
CA VAL A 299 -16.11 -0.19 26.18
C VAL A 299 -16.24 -0.50 27.68
N GLY A 300 -16.56 0.52 28.48
CA GLY A 300 -16.62 0.46 29.95
C GLY A 300 -15.29 0.80 30.63
N GLU A 301 -15.37 1.48 31.78
CA GLU A 301 -14.20 1.92 32.55
C GLU A 301 -13.35 0.74 33.04
N GLU A 302 -13.97 -0.35 33.54
CA GLU A 302 -13.29 -1.54 34.02
C GLU A 302 -12.48 -2.24 32.89
N THR A 303 -13.06 -2.30 31.68
CA THR A 303 -12.38 -2.82 30.48
C THR A 303 -11.17 -1.97 30.15
N ALA A 304 -11.29 -0.65 30.20
CA ALA A 304 -10.21 0.27 29.92
C ALA A 304 -9.09 0.18 30.97
N ASP A 305 -9.45 0.12 32.27
CA ASP A 305 -8.47 -0.01 33.35
C ASP A 305 -7.67 -1.31 33.22
N THR A 306 -8.35 -2.43 32.96
CA THR A 306 -7.72 -3.74 32.76
C THR A 306 -6.79 -3.72 31.53
N LEU A 307 -7.26 -3.16 30.43
CA LEU A 307 -6.50 -3.04 29.17
C LEU A 307 -5.23 -2.22 29.38
N VAL A 308 -5.34 -1.03 29.96
CA VAL A 308 -4.19 -0.13 30.20
C VAL A 308 -3.21 -0.78 31.17
N ALA A 309 -3.69 -1.38 32.27
CA ALA A 309 -2.85 -2.07 33.24
C ALA A 309 -2.01 -3.19 32.61
N GLN A 310 -2.56 -3.93 31.64
CA GLN A 310 -1.83 -4.99 30.92
C GLN A 310 -0.94 -4.47 29.80
N LEU A 311 -1.31 -3.38 29.10
CA LEU A 311 -0.51 -2.78 28.03
C LEU A 311 0.78 -2.12 28.56
N VAL A 312 0.70 -1.38 29.68
CA VAL A 312 1.82 -0.60 30.21
C VAL A 312 3.11 -1.42 30.35
N PRO A 313 3.13 -2.57 31.04
CA PRO A 313 4.35 -3.35 31.19
C PRO A 313 4.90 -3.86 29.84
N LYS A 314 4.02 -4.22 28.88
CA LYS A 314 4.45 -4.71 27.57
C LYS A 314 5.02 -3.59 26.70
N VAL A 315 4.41 -2.40 26.70
CA VAL A 315 4.93 -1.26 25.94
C VAL A 315 6.28 -0.80 26.49
N ARG A 316 6.47 -0.81 27.84
CA ARG A 316 7.75 -0.51 28.47
C ARG A 316 8.83 -1.55 28.18
N ALA A 317 8.44 -2.82 28.03
CA ALA A 317 9.34 -3.92 27.76
C ALA A 317 9.66 -4.13 26.28
N LEU A 318 9.06 -3.33 25.37
CA LEU A 318 9.24 -3.45 23.94
C LEU A 318 10.72 -3.30 23.56
N ARG A 319 11.26 -4.31 22.90
CA ARG A 319 12.67 -4.33 22.49
C ARG A 319 12.83 -3.56 21.17
N VAL A 320 13.27 -2.30 21.32
CA VAL A 320 13.54 -1.40 20.19
C VAL A 320 15.03 -1.45 19.85
N GLY A 321 15.37 -1.74 18.60
CA GLY A 321 16.75 -1.90 18.18
C GLY A 321 16.94 -1.90 16.66
N GLU A 322 18.15 -2.22 16.23
CA GLU A 322 18.50 -2.35 14.82
C GLU A 322 17.74 -3.52 14.18
N GLY A 323 17.22 -3.32 12.97
CA GLY A 323 16.27 -4.24 12.35
C GLY A 323 16.85 -5.61 11.96
N MET A 324 18.16 -5.73 11.80
CA MET A 324 18.82 -7.02 11.53
C MET A 324 19.12 -7.81 12.81
N ASP A 325 18.97 -7.20 13.99
CA ASP A 325 19.07 -7.92 15.24
C ASP A 325 17.78 -8.69 15.51
N ASN A 326 17.88 -10.03 15.55
CA ASN A 326 16.74 -10.91 15.82
C ASN A 326 16.09 -10.69 17.21
N ALA A 327 16.76 -10.01 18.14
CA ALA A 327 16.19 -9.63 19.43
C ALA A 327 15.26 -8.41 19.34
N SER A 328 15.36 -7.63 18.29
CA SER A 328 14.53 -6.43 18.07
C SER A 328 13.10 -6.79 17.69
N GLU A 329 12.12 -6.15 18.32
CA GLU A 329 10.69 -6.26 17.98
C GLU A 329 10.22 -5.05 17.18
N MET A 330 10.88 -3.92 17.34
CA MET A 330 10.59 -2.67 16.64
C MET A 330 11.88 -1.98 16.22
N GLY A 331 11.95 -1.53 14.99
CA GLY A 331 13.03 -0.74 14.43
C GLY A 331 12.85 0.78 14.64
N PRO A 332 13.74 1.62 14.04
CA PRO A 332 13.59 3.07 14.00
C PRO A 332 12.45 3.49 13.07
N VAL A 333 12.07 4.77 13.13
CA VAL A 333 11.24 5.42 12.10
C VAL A 333 12.10 5.87 10.91
N ILE A 334 11.49 6.11 9.77
CA ILE A 334 12.16 6.28 8.47
C ILE A 334 13.15 7.47 8.41
N THR A 335 12.88 8.59 9.07
CA THR A 335 13.73 9.80 9.03
C THR A 335 13.71 10.56 10.36
N SER A 336 14.77 11.38 10.61
CA SER A 336 14.79 12.30 11.75
C SER A 336 13.64 13.31 11.72
N GLN A 337 13.31 13.85 10.54
CA GLN A 337 12.19 14.78 10.37
C GLN A 337 10.86 14.14 10.77
N HIS A 338 10.65 12.88 10.40
CA HIS A 338 9.44 12.16 10.79
C HIS A 338 9.40 11.86 12.29
N ARG A 339 10.56 11.51 12.89
CA ARG A 339 10.71 11.37 14.33
C ARG A 339 10.32 12.64 15.07
N GLU A 340 10.82 13.80 14.64
CA GLU A 340 10.49 15.10 15.22
C GLU A 340 8.98 15.42 15.12
N LYS A 341 8.37 15.10 13.98
CA LYS A 341 6.91 15.23 13.80
C LYS A 341 6.13 14.38 14.79
N ILE A 342 6.54 13.12 15.02
CA ILE A 342 5.90 12.23 16.02
C ILE A 342 6.06 12.77 17.42
N VAL A 343 7.25 13.26 17.80
CA VAL A 343 7.50 13.92 19.09
C VAL A 343 6.55 15.10 19.28
N GLY A 344 6.37 15.94 18.26
CA GLY A 344 5.41 17.05 18.30
C GLY A 344 3.96 16.61 18.54
N TYR A 345 3.53 15.47 18.00
CA TYR A 345 2.21 14.90 18.34
C TYR A 345 2.11 14.43 19.80
N ILE A 346 3.19 13.85 20.33
CA ILE A 346 3.21 13.44 21.76
C ILE A 346 3.09 14.67 22.66
N ASP A 347 3.82 15.75 22.35
CA ASP A 347 3.74 17.03 23.08
C ASP A 347 2.33 17.64 23.01
N ASP A 348 1.71 17.65 21.82
CA ASP A 348 0.34 18.12 21.61
C ASP A 348 -0.70 17.30 22.41
N GLY A 349 -0.49 15.98 22.50
CA GLY A 349 -1.37 15.08 23.26
C GLY A 349 -1.36 15.43 24.75
N MET A 350 -0.18 15.63 25.32
CA MET A 350 -0.02 16.06 26.72
C MET A 350 -0.65 17.45 26.95
N ALA A 351 -0.34 18.40 26.08
CA ALA A 351 -0.88 19.77 26.18
C ALA A 351 -2.41 19.82 26.06
N SER A 352 -2.99 18.88 25.32
CA SER A 352 -4.45 18.75 25.15
C SER A 352 -5.15 18.03 26.31
N GLY A 353 -4.41 17.53 27.31
CA GLY A 353 -4.92 16.89 28.51
C GLY A 353 -5.11 15.37 28.39
N ALA A 354 -4.53 14.71 27.40
CA ALA A 354 -4.45 13.25 27.37
C ALA A 354 -3.47 12.77 28.47
N GLU A 355 -3.76 11.62 29.06
CA GLU A 355 -2.89 11.02 30.07
C GLU A 355 -1.75 10.24 29.39
N LEU A 356 -0.51 10.74 29.49
CA LEU A 356 0.68 10.04 28.99
C LEU A 356 1.06 8.94 29.96
N VAL A 357 0.75 7.68 29.65
CA VAL A 357 0.96 6.52 30.52
C VAL A 357 2.36 5.90 30.31
N VAL A 358 2.80 5.86 29.05
CA VAL A 358 4.16 5.46 28.67
C VAL A 358 4.71 6.47 27.67
N ASP A 359 5.91 6.99 27.97
CA ASP A 359 6.62 7.96 27.12
C ASP A 359 7.78 7.28 26.39
N GLY A 360 7.74 7.26 25.08
CA GLY A 360 8.78 6.67 24.23
C GLY A 360 9.82 7.66 23.70
N ARG A 361 9.73 8.96 23.98
CA ARG A 361 10.59 10.01 23.39
C ARG A 361 12.07 9.89 23.78
N ASP A 362 12.34 9.44 25.00
CA ASP A 362 13.71 9.34 25.55
C ASP A 362 14.39 8.00 25.31
N HIS A 363 13.77 7.13 24.51
CA HIS A 363 14.38 5.84 24.19
C HIS A 363 15.69 6.02 23.43
N ARG A 364 16.72 5.27 23.82
CA ARG A 364 18.05 5.28 23.18
C ARG A 364 18.52 3.85 22.97
N VAL A 365 19.14 3.61 21.83
CA VAL A 365 19.71 2.31 21.47
C VAL A 365 21.23 2.45 21.52
N ALA A 366 21.89 1.71 22.43
CA ALA A 366 23.32 1.76 22.61
C ALA A 366 24.06 1.33 21.33
N GLY A 367 25.03 2.15 20.91
CA GLY A 367 25.79 1.95 19.67
C GLY A 367 25.08 2.48 18.41
N PHE A 368 23.85 3.01 18.55
CA PHE A 368 23.04 3.57 17.46
C PHE A 368 22.48 4.95 17.81
N GLU A 369 23.25 5.78 18.49
CA GLU A 369 22.83 7.07 19.07
C GLU A 369 22.37 8.08 18.02
N GLN A 370 22.82 7.92 16.76
CA GLN A 370 22.41 8.75 15.62
C GLN A 370 21.17 8.20 14.89
N GLY A 371 20.68 7.02 15.27
CA GLY A 371 19.49 6.40 14.68
C GLY A 371 18.21 7.14 15.04
N PHE A 372 17.19 6.94 14.23
CA PHE A 372 15.90 7.63 14.36
C PHE A 372 14.91 6.86 15.25
N PHE A 373 15.41 6.34 16.38
CA PHE A 373 14.61 5.52 17.28
C PHE A 373 13.64 6.34 18.13
N LEU A 374 12.48 5.73 18.40
CA LEU A 374 11.50 6.12 19.40
C LEU A 374 11.03 4.84 20.10
N GLY A 375 10.76 4.91 21.40
CA GLY A 375 10.07 3.84 22.12
C GLY A 375 8.56 3.87 21.85
N GLY A 376 7.85 2.84 22.30
CA GLY A 376 6.40 2.82 22.30
C GLY A 376 5.82 3.89 23.22
N THR A 377 4.84 4.66 22.74
CA THR A 377 4.13 5.68 23.53
C THR A 377 2.67 5.26 23.69
N LEU A 378 2.15 5.36 24.91
CA LEU A 378 0.76 5.04 25.24
C LEU A 378 0.08 6.23 25.92
N PHE A 379 -1.01 6.69 25.32
CA PHE A 379 -1.92 7.66 25.89
C PHE A 379 -3.22 7.01 26.34
N ASP A 380 -3.71 7.41 27.50
CA ASP A 380 -5.07 7.10 27.98
C ASP A 380 -5.91 8.38 28.01
N ARG A 381 -7.26 8.20 28.16
CA ARG A 381 -8.26 9.28 28.24
C ARG A 381 -8.19 10.25 27.07
N VAL A 382 -7.85 9.73 25.89
CA VAL A 382 -7.87 10.52 24.66
C VAL A 382 -9.31 10.79 24.23
N THR A 383 -9.57 12.01 23.77
CA THR A 383 -10.91 12.42 23.32
C THR A 383 -10.92 12.73 21.81
N PRO A 384 -12.09 12.67 21.16
CA PRO A 384 -12.23 12.99 19.73
C PRO A 384 -11.86 14.43 19.36
N ALA A 385 -11.79 15.34 20.33
CA ALA A 385 -11.39 16.73 20.09
C ALA A 385 -9.87 16.90 19.87
N MET A 386 -9.08 15.99 20.40
CA MET A 386 -7.61 16.06 20.41
C MET A 386 -7.02 15.80 19.01
N ARG A 387 -5.92 16.47 18.71
CA ARG A 387 -5.22 16.31 17.44
C ARG A 387 -4.66 14.90 17.26
N ILE A 388 -4.13 14.29 18.33
CA ILE A 388 -3.60 12.92 18.33
C ILE A 388 -4.68 11.86 18.02
N TYR A 389 -5.97 12.17 18.22
CA TYR A 389 -7.08 11.34 17.78
C TYR A 389 -7.44 11.58 16.31
N LYS A 390 -7.50 12.84 15.87
CA LYS A 390 -8.00 13.21 14.55
C LYS A 390 -7.03 12.90 13.42
N GLU A 391 -5.74 13.17 13.64
CA GLU A 391 -4.73 13.08 12.59
C GLU A 391 -3.97 11.75 12.62
N GLU A 392 -3.52 11.31 11.46
CA GLU A 392 -2.65 10.17 11.30
C GLU A 392 -1.23 10.53 11.78
N ILE A 393 -0.78 9.92 12.87
CA ILE A 393 0.56 10.16 13.45
C ILE A 393 1.63 9.42 12.64
N PHE A 394 1.35 8.19 12.24
CA PHE A 394 2.24 7.29 11.49
C PHE A 394 3.54 7.00 12.26
N GLY A 395 3.39 6.66 13.55
CA GLY A 395 4.49 6.42 14.49
C GLY A 395 4.05 5.51 15.64
N PRO A 396 4.97 5.13 16.57
CA PRO A 396 4.69 4.17 17.63
C PRO A 396 3.92 4.82 18.80
N VAL A 397 2.74 5.35 18.50
CA VAL A 397 1.87 6.06 19.45
C VAL A 397 0.48 5.43 19.42
N LEU A 398 0.07 4.85 20.53
CA LEU A 398 -1.24 4.23 20.73
C LEU A 398 -2.09 5.09 21.67
N CYS A 399 -3.33 5.38 21.24
CA CYS A 399 -4.29 6.19 21.99
C CYS A 399 -5.43 5.30 22.52
N VAL A 400 -5.77 5.41 23.80
CA VAL A 400 -6.95 4.75 24.41
C VAL A 400 -8.06 5.77 24.58
N VAL A 401 -9.22 5.47 24.01
CA VAL A 401 -10.47 6.22 24.17
C VAL A 401 -11.44 5.37 24.97
N ARG A 402 -12.04 5.93 26.00
CA ARG A 402 -12.99 5.25 26.87
C ARG A 402 -14.42 5.64 26.49
N VAL A 403 -15.30 4.67 26.31
CA VAL A 403 -16.70 4.89 25.96
C VAL A 403 -17.63 4.04 26.84
N PRO A 404 -18.86 4.51 27.09
CA PRO A 404 -19.77 3.78 27.98
C PRO A 404 -20.35 2.50 27.38
N ASP A 405 -20.52 2.45 26.04
CA ASP A 405 -21.24 1.37 25.38
C ASP A 405 -20.79 1.18 23.91
N PHE A 406 -21.22 0.07 23.31
CA PHE A 406 -20.94 -0.28 21.93
C PHE A 406 -21.49 0.73 20.91
N ALA A 407 -22.68 1.30 21.16
CA ALA A 407 -23.30 2.25 20.24
C ALA A 407 -22.45 3.53 20.14
N THR A 408 -21.90 4.00 21.26
CA THR A 408 -20.97 5.14 21.31
C THR A 408 -19.66 4.81 20.61
N ALA A 409 -19.12 3.59 20.80
CA ALA A 409 -17.90 3.15 20.10
C ALA A 409 -18.08 3.13 18.57
N LEU A 410 -19.21 2.58 18.10
CA LEU A 410 -19.54 2.52 16.67
C LEU A 410 -19.68 3.94 16.08
N LYS A 411 -20.45 4.80 16.75
CA LYS A 411 -20.65 6.19 16.33
C LYS A 411 -19.33 6.95 16.18
N LEU A 412 -18.39 6.76 17.11
CA LEU A 412 -17.09 7.40 17.09
C LEU A 412 -16.27 7.03 15.83
N ILE A 413 -16.34 5.76 15.40
CA ILE A 413 -15.68 5.30 14.16
C ILE A 413 -16.40 5.85 12.93
N ASP A 414 -17.75 5.85 12.94
CA ASP A 414 -18.53 6.29 11.79
C ASP A 414 -18.41 7.80 11.54
N GLU A 415 -18.25 8.60 12.58
CA GLU A 415 -18.05 10.06 12.48
C GLU A 415 -16.60 10.45 12.11
N HIS A 416 -15.65 9.53 12.20
CA HIS A 416 -14.26 9.82 11.79
C HIS A 416 -14.16 9.99 10.28
N GLU A 417 -13.32 10.94 9.83
CA GLU A 417 -13.13 11.24 8.39
C GLU A 417 -12.46 10.12 7.59
N PHE A 418 -11.71 9.24 8.25
CA PHE A 418 -11.06 8.08 7.65
C PHE A 418 -11.89 6.80 7.83
N GLY A 419 -11.80 5.89 6.87
CA GLY A 419 -12.49 4.60 6.91
C GLY A 419 -11.68 3.49 6.23
N ASN A 420 -10.37 3.41 6.52
CA ASN A 420 -9.49 2.41 5.91
C ASN A 420 -9.73 1.02 6.53
N GLY A 421 -9.42 0.87 7.81
CA GLY A 421 -9.57 -0.37 8.55
C GLY A 421 -10.10 -0.16 9.97
N THR A 422 -10.72 -1.20 10.53
CA THR A 422 -11.17 -1.23 11.93
C THR A 422 -11.27 -2.66 12.41
N ALA A 423 -11.23 -2.85 13.73
CA ALA A 423 -11.40 -4.17 14.33
C ALA A 423 -12.30 -4.11 15.56
N ILE A 424 -12.89 -5.24 15.90
CA ILE A 424 -13.60 -5.46 17.18
C ILE A 424 -13.11 -6.74 17.82
N PHE A 425 -12.86 -6.71 19.13
CA PHE A 425 -12.55 -7.87 19.94
C PHE A 425 -13.71 -8.14 20.91
N THR A 426 -14.36 -9.29 20.74
CA THR A 426 -15.54 -9.73 21.49
C THR A 426 -15.71 -11.25 21.36
N ARG A 427 -16.40 -11.86 22.30
CA ARG A 427 -16.90 -13.23 22.21
C ARG A 427 -18.37 -13.30 21.83
N ASP A 428 -19.06 -12.17 21.76
CA ASP A 428 -20.46 -12.08 21.37
C ASP A 428 -20.63 -12.01 19.85
N GLY A 429 -21.13 -13.10 19.25
CA GLY A 429 -21.35 -13.20 17.81
C GLY A 429 -22.42 -12.24 17.29
N HIS A 430 -23.39 -11.81 18.12
CA HIS A 430 -24.40 -10.82 17.73
C HIS A 430 -23.77 -9.44 17.57
N VAL A 431 -23.00 -9.01 18.56
CA VAL A 431 -22.27 -7.74 18.53
C VAL A 431 -21.28 -7.69 17.35
N ALA A 432 -20.53 -8.79 17.12
CA ALA A 432 -19.59 -8.90 16.00
C ALA A 432 -20.31 -8.76 14.64
N ARG A 433 -21.47 -9.40 14.47
CA ARG A 433 -22.28 -9.32 13.26
C ARG A 433 -22.85 -7.92 13.05
N GLU A 434 -23.38 -7.32 14.12
CA GLU A 434 -23.91 -5.95 14.07
C GLU A 434 -22.82 -4.95 13.69
N PHE A 435 -21.63 -5.07 14.28
CA PHE A 435 -20.47 -4.26 13.93
C PHE A 435 -20.14 -4.36 12.45
N ALA A 436 -19.95 -5.58 11.94
CA ALA A 436 -19.57 -5.80 10.54
C ALA A 436 -20.61 -5.26 9.54
N HIS A 437 -21.91 -5.24 9.94
CA HIS A 437 -22.97 -4.73 9.08
C HIS A 437 -23.10 -3.21 9.09
N ARG A 438 -22.82 -2.57 10.23
CA ARG A 438 -23.14 -1.15 10.44
C ARG A 438 -21.95 -0.21 10.22
N VAL A 439 -20.73 -0.64 10.57
CA VAL A 439 -19.57 0.26 10.56
C VAL A 439 -19.22 0.73 9.14
N GLN A 440 -18.98 2.04 8.99
CA GLN A 440 -18.71 2.69 7.70
C GLN A 440 -17.20 2.72 7.41
N VAL A 441 -16.59 1.54 7.24
CA VAL A 441 -15.16 1.33 7.01
C VAL A 441 -14.97 0.23 5.96
N GLY A 442 -13.93 0.34 5.14
CA GLY A 442 -13.72 -0.56 4.01
C GLY A 442 -13.23 -1.96 4.38
N MET A 443 -12.44 -2.10 5.45
CA MET A 443 -11.88 -3.38 5.89
C MET A 443 -12.12 -3.61 7.38
N ILE A 444 -12.72 -4.75 7.73
CA ILE A 444 -13.23 -5.03 9.07
C ILE A 444 -12.62 -6.32 9.61
N GLY A 445 -12.06 -6.27 10.81
CA GLY A 445 -11.56 -7.43 11.56
C GLY A 445 -12.48 -7.80 12.73
N ILE A 446 -12.81 -9.08 12.86
CA ILE A 446 -13.46 -9.63 14.05
C ILE A 446 -12.42 -10.53 14.73
N ASN A 447 -11.94 -10.11 15.89
CA ASN A 447 -10.81 -10.75 16.59
C ASN A 447 -9.53 -10.87 15.75
N VAL A 448 -9.41 -10.01 14.73
CA VAL A 448 -8.23 -9.83 13.87
C VAL A 448 -7.88 -8.35 13.88
N PRO A 449 -6.73 -7.95 14.44
CA PRO A 449 -6.44 -6.53 14.66
C PRO A 449 -6.13 -5.76 13.37
N ILE A 450 -5.50 -6.41 12.40
CA ILE A 450 -5.12 -5.84 11.10
C ILE A 450 -5.78 -6.65 9.98
N PRO A 451 -7.00 -6.29 9.54
CA PRO A 451 -7.78 -7.07 8.58
C PRO A 451 -7.34 -6.84 7.12
N VAL A 452 -6.04 -7.00 6.83
CA VAL A 452 -5.55 -6.94 5.45
C VAL A 452 -6.06 -8.16 4.68
N PRO A 453 -6.86 -7.96 3.61
CA PRO A 453 -7.43 -9.07 2.88
C PRO A 453 -6.37 -9.85 2.10
N MET A 454 -6.65 -11.14 1.83
CA MET A 454 -5.86 -11.95 0.91
C MET A 454 -5.97 -11.39 -0.51
N ALA A 455 -4.98 -11.69 -1.37
CA ALA A 455 -4.85 -11.08 -2.70
C ALA A 455 -6.05 -11.29 -3.64
N PHE A 456 -6.89 -12.28 -3.41
CA PHE A 456 -8.13 -12.52 -4.17
C PHE A 456 -9.35 -11.76 -3.63
N HIS A 457 -9.20 -11.01 -2.53
CA HIS A 457 -10.09 -9.94 -2.09
C HIS A 457 -9.40 -8.60 -2.30
N SER A 458 -10.16 -7.51 -2.45
CA SER A 458 -9.60 -6.20 -2.73
C SER A 458 -9.28 -5.43 -1.46
N PHE A 459 -8.17 -4.71 -1.47
CA PHE A 459 -7.73 -3.79 -0.41
C PHE A 459 -8.20 -2.37 -0.72
N GLY A 460 -8.97 -1.77 0.15
CA GLY A 460 -9.39 -0.38 -0.03
C GLY A 460 -10.25 0.13 1.13
N GLY A 461 -10.09 1.42 1.41
CA GLY A 461 -10.84 2.14 2.41
C GLY A 461 -12.11 2.77 1.85
N TRP A 462 -12.86 3.38 2.76
CA TRP A 462 -14.00 4.26 2.48
C TRP A 462 -13.65 5.68 2.89
N LYS A 463 -14.56 6.63 2.70
CA LYS A 463 -14.42 8.04 3.09
C LYS A 463 -13.10 8.64 2.52
N LYS A 464 -12.35 9.41 3.31
CA LYS A 464 -11.08 10.03 2.85
C LYS A 464 -9.89 9.06 2.75
N SER A 465 -10.10 7.78 3.08
CA SER A 465 -9.05 6.76 2.89
C SER A 465 -8.97 6.22 1.46
N LEU A 466 -9.90 6.57 0.58
CA LEU A 466 -9.86 6.21 -0.84
C LEU A 466 -10.53 7.31 -1.68
N MET A 467 -9.84 7.82 -2.70
CA MET A 467 -10.37 8.63 -3.78
C MET A 467 -10.44 7.78 -5.06
N GLY A 468 -11.62 7.73 -5.67
CA GLY A 468 -11.96 6.80 -6.75
C GLY A 468 -12.73 5.58 -6.23
N ASP A 469 -13.23 4.75 -7.17
CA ASP A 469 -14.16 3.65 -6.85
C ASP A 469 -13.49 2.28 -6.74
N HIS A 470 -12.33 2.12 -7.38
CA HIS A 470 -11.66 0.82 -7.45
C HIS A 470 -10.65 0.64 -6.31
N HIS A 471 -10.74 -0.49 -5.63
CA HIS A 471 -9.77 -0.93 -4.64
C HIS A 471 -8.50 -1.50 -5.29
N ALA A 472 -7.39 -1.59 -4.53
CA ALA A 472 -6.16 -2.24 -4.97
C ALA A 472 -6.32 -3.77 -4.98
N HIS A 473 -5.56 -4.45 -5.80
CA HIS A 473 -5.53 -5.90 -6.07
C HIS A 473 -6.89 -6.61 -6.12
N GLY A 474 -6.94 -7.94 -6.11
CA GLY A 474 -8.17 -8.71 -6.24
C GLY A 474 -8.92 -8.46 -7.56
N PRO A 475 -10.22 -8.80 -7.64
CA PRO A 475 -11.04 -8.60 -8.85
C PRO A 475 -11.14 -7.13 -9.29
N GLU A 476 -11.09 -6.18 -8.35
CA GLU A 476 -11.14 -4.75 -8.64
C GLU A 476 -9.92 -4.27 -9.44
N SER A 477 -8.74 -4.86 -9.21
CA SER A 477 -7.55 -4.53 -10.00
C SER A 477 -7.70 -4.90 -11.48
N VAL A 478 -8.36 -6.02 -11.79
CA VAL A 478 -8.65 -6.41 -13.19
C VAL A 478 -9.57 -5.39 -13.83
N ARG A 479 -10.59 -4.92 -13.10
CA ARG A 479 -11.50 -3.86 -13.57
C ARG A 479 -10.77 -2.54 -13.73
N PHE A 480 -9.91 -2.18 -12.78
CA PHE A 480 -9.13 -0.95 -12.82
C PHE A 480 -8.17 -0.90 -14.01
N TYR A 481 -7.45 -1.99 -14.29
CA TYR A 481 -6.43 -2.06 -15.34
C TYR A 481 -6.95 -2.50 -16.71
N THR A 482 -8.26 -2.70 -16.86
CA THR A 482 -8.88 -3.05 -18.14
C THR A 482 -10.09 -2.20 -18.46
N ARG A 483 -10.47 -2.16 -19.73
CA ARG A 483 -11.77 -1.67 -20.19
C ARG A 483 -12.55 -2.81 -20.83
N GLN A 484 -13.84 -2.82 -20.57
CA GLN A 484 -14.76 -3.81 -21.13
C GLN A 484 -15.31 -3.30 -22.46
N LYS A 485 -15.37 -4.21 -23.43
CA LYS A 485 -16.05 -4.00 -24.70
C LYS A 485 -17.19 -5.00 -24.79
N ALA A 486 -18.38 -4.54 -25.12
CA ALA A 486 -19.52 -5.38 -25.47
C ALA A 486 -19.57 -5.53 -26.98
N VAL A 487 -19.79 -6.75 -27.46
CA VAL A 487 -19.93 -7.08 -28.88
C VAL A 487 -21.29 -7.72 -29.07
N THR A 488 -22.05 -7.20 -30.01
CA THR A 488 -23.31 -7.79 -30.46
C THR A 488 -23.08 -8.29 -31.88
N GLN A 489 -23.38 -9.56 -32.14
CA GLN A 489 -23.03 -10.24 -33.37
C GLN A 489 -24.26 -10.89 -34.01
N ARG A 490 -24.43 -10.66 -35.27
CA ARG A 490 -25.41 -11.38 -36.15
C ARG A 490 -24.68 -11.87 -37.40
N TRP A 491 -24.82 -13.13 -37.70
CA TRP A 491 -24.39 -13.68 -39.00
C TRP A 491 -25.60 -13.71 -39.94
N LEU A 492 -25.54 -12.91 -41.01
CA LEU A 492 -26.60 -12.90 -42.03
C LEU A 492 -26.50 -14.19 -42.84
N SER A 493 -27.49 -15.07 -42.69
CA SER A 493 -27.64 -16.24 -43.59
C SER A 493 -27.96 -15.74 -44.99
N GLY A 494 -27.18 -16.18 -45.98
CA GLY A 494 -27.32 -15.80 -47.38
C GLY A 494 -28.60 -16.39 -48.06
N GLY A 495 -29.77 -16.17 -47.47
CA GLY A 495 -31.07 -16.47 -48.07
C GLY A 495 -31.63 -15.22 -48.73
N ALA A 496 -32.06 -15.32 -49.98
CA ALA A 496 -32.77 -14.29 -50.72
C ALA A 496 -34.16 -14.00 -50.09
N GLY A 497 -34.14 -13.37 -48.93
CA GLY A 497 -35.34 -12.86 -48.24
C GLY A 497 -35.15 -11.38 -48.01
N GLY A 498 -35.77 -10.54 -48.82
CA GLY A 498 -35.70 -9.09 -48.78
C GLY A 498 -36.15 -8.52 -47.43
N GLY A 499 -35.20 -8.23 -46.58
CA GLY A 499 -35.42 -7.37 -45.43
C GLY A 499 -35.17 -5.92 -45.83
N GLY A 500 -36.21 -5.14 -46.00
CA GLY A 500 -36.10 -3.69 -46.10
C GLY A 500 -35.40 -3.09 -44.86
N ALA A 501 -34.85 -1.91 -44.99
CA ALA A 501 -34.21 -1.20 -43.87
C ALA A 501 -35.18 -1.13 -42.67
N GLN A 502 -34.79 -1.69 -41.54
CA GLN A 502 -35.53 -1.58 -40.29
C GLN A 502 -35.08 -0.29 -39.59
N PHE A 503 -36.00 0.66 -39.49
CA PHE A 503 -35.77 1.93 -38.78
C PHE A 503 -36.18 1.87 -37.29
N ALA A 504 -36.74 0.74 -36.84
CA ALA A 504 -37.05 0.53 -35.40
C ALA A 504 -35.88 -0.09 -34.68
N MET A 505 -35.65 0.34 -33.40
CA MET A 505 -34.72 -0.32 -32.52
C MET A 505 -35.09 -1.82 -32.44
N PRO A 506 -34.10 -2.73 -32.51
CA PRO A 506 -34.38 -4.16 -32.33
C PRO A 506 -34.90 -4.38 -30.92
N THR A 507 -36.20 -4.60 -30.80
CA THR A 507 -36.84 -5.05 -29.57
C THR A 507 -37.20 -6.50 -29.76
N HIS A 508 -36.65 -7.39 -28.96
CA HIS A 508 -36.90 -8.84 -28.76
C HIS A 508 -37.35 -9.69 -29.96
#